data_73a32794dab94337f540052917a063af
#
_entry.id   73a32794dab94337f540052917a063af
#
_cell.length_a   1.000
_cell.length_b   1.000
_cell.length_c   1.000
_cell.angle_alpha   90.00
_cell.angle_beta   90.00
_cell.angle_gamma   90.00
#
_symmetry.space_group_name_H-M   'P 1'
#
loop_
_entity.id
_entity.type
_entity.pdbx_description
1 polymer ?
#
loop_
_entity_poly.entity_id
_entity_poly.type
_entity_poly.pdbx_seq_one_letter_code
_entity_poly.pdbx_strand_id
1 'polypeptide(L)'
;EMDGVVVNDMPPASREVAMVFQSYALYPHMTVTDNLAFSLRLEDISKDEIDARIDEVFKMLSLEQYGDRKPSELSGGQRQRVALGRALVRKPKIFLFDEPLSNLDAALRMNTRVEIANIHRTLGTSIIYVTHDQTEAMTLADKIVVMREGRIEQVGPSLELYNDPVNR
;
A
#
# COMPACT_ATOMS: atom_id res chain seq x y z
N GLU A 1 -1.56 3.04 -19.31
CA GLU A 1 -2.85 2.47 -19.72
C GLU A 1 -3.38 1.59 -18.59
N MET A 2 -4.65 1.70 -18.25
CA MET A 2 -5.32 0.91 -17.22
C MET A 2 -6.61 0.34 -17.83
N ASP A 3 -6.77 -0.97 -17.82
CA ASP A 3 -7.93 -1.67 -18.41
C ASP A 3 -8.23 -1.21 -19.87
N GLY A 4 -7.19 -0.98 -20.69
CA GLY A 4 -7.32 -0.51 -22.05
C GLY A 4 -7.55 1.01 -22.20
N VAL A 5 -7.63 1.76 -21.09
CA VAL A 5 -7.83 3.22 -21.10
C VAL A 5 -6.52 3.94 -20.88
N VAL A 6 -6.17 4.89 -21.76
CA VAL A 6 -5.02 5.78 -21.58
C VAL A 6 -5.32 6.79 -20.47
N VAL A 7 -4.52 6.79 -19.41
CA VAL A 7 -4.75 7.59 -18.19
C VAL A 7 -3.80 8.78 -18.04
N ASN A 8 -2.99 9.09 -19.04
CA ASN A 8 -1.95 10.13 -18.96
C ASN A 8 -2.52 11.49 -18.58
N ASP A 9 -3.61 11.90 -19.22
CA ASP A 9 -4.26 13.19 -19.02
C ASP A 9 -5.37 13.14 -17.94
N MET A 10 -5.59 11.97 -17.33
CA MET A 10 -6.58 11.79 -16.29
C MET A 10 -6.04 12.30 -14.94
N PRO A 11 -6.79 13.13 -14.20
CA PRO A 11 -6.39 13.54 -12.85
C PRO A 11 -6.14 12.33 -11.94
N PRO A 12 -5.14 12.38 -11.03
CA PRO A 12 -4.81 11.25 -10.16
C PRO A 12 -6.02 10.69 -9.37
N ALA A 13 -6.90 11.56 -8.89
CA ALA A 13 -8.09 11.17 -8.14
C ALA A 13 -9.06 10.30 -8.94
N SER A 14 -9.06 10.45 -10.28
CA SER A 14 -9.97 9.72 -11.19
C SER A 14 -9.38 8.41 -11.72
N ARG A 15 -8.13 8.08 -11.35
CA ARG A 15 -7.43 6.89 -11.86
C ARG A 15 -7.75 5.62 -11.10
N GLU A 16 -8.63 5.64 -10.11
CA GLU A 16 -8.95 4.49 -9.25
C GLU A 16 -7.69 3.83 -8.62
N VAL A 17 -6.71 4.65 -8.26
CA VAL A 17 -5.48 4.23 -7.59
C VAL A 17 -5.48 4.69 -6.13
N ALA A 18 -4.82 3.94 -5.27
CA ALA A 18 -4.51 4.38 -3.91
C ALA A 18 -3.02 4.26 -3.65
N MET A 19 -2.46 5.22 -2.90
CA MET A 19 -1.02 5.28 -2.63
C MET A 19 -0.74 5.22 -1.13
N VAL A 20 0.21 4.40 -0.76
CA VAL A 20 0.81 4.34 0.57
C VAL A 20 2.20 4.95 0.50
N PHE A 21 2.39 6.05 1.21
CA PHE A 21 3.63 6.82 1.21
C PHE A 21 4.60 6.32 2.28
N GLN A 22 5.88 6.52 2.06
CA GLN A 22 6.95 6.25 3.02
C GLN A 22 6.72 6.92 4.39
N SER A 23 6.18 8.15 4.42
CA SER A 23 5.89 8.91 5.64
C SER A 23 4.53 8.56 6.26
N TYR A 24 3.81 7.54 5.72
CA TYR A 24 2.43 7.17 6.05
C TYR A 24 1.39 8.23 5.69
N ALA A 25 1.73 9.52 5.65
CA ALA A 25 0.89 10.67 5.33
C ALA A 25 -0.47 10.69 6.08
N LEU A 26 -0.49 10.23 7.35
CA LEU A 26 -1.69 10.24 8.18
C LEU A 26 -2.05 11.66 8.62
N TYR A 27 -3.35 11.93 8.75
CA TYR A 27 -3.85 13.18 9.31
C TYR A 27 -3.68 13.16 10.83
N PRO A 28 -2.75 13.97 11.41
CA PRO A 28 -2.33 13.81 12.80
C PRO A 28 -3.40 14.25 13.81
N HIS A 29 -4.35 15.07 13.40
CA HIS A 29 -5.45 15.59 14.23
C HIS A 29 -6.69 14.68 14.22
N MET A 30 -6.75 13.71 13.32
CA MET A 30 -7.85 12.76 13.16
C MET A 30 -7.57 11.45 13.91
N THR A 31 -8.62 10.76 14.34
CA THR A 31 -8.54 9.40 14.85
C THR A 31 -8.20 8.40 13.75
N VAL A 32 -7.93 7.13 14.11
CA VAL A 32 -7.76 6.05 13.11
C VAL A 32 -9.02 5.90 12.27
N THR A 33 -10.20 5.83 12.90
CA THR A 33 -11.49 5.75 12.21
C THR A 33 -11.67 6.91 11.24
N ASP A 34 -11.38 8.14 11.66
CA ASP A 34 -11.53 9.32 10.81
C ASP A 34 -10.52 9.33 9.65
N ASN A 35 -9.28 8.86 9.88
CA ASN A 35 -8.29 8.72 8.82
C ASN A 35 -8.77 7.77 7.71
N LEU A 36 -9.40 6.65 8.06
CA LEU A 36 -9.97 5.71 7.09
C LEU A 36 -11.22 6.29 6.41
N ALA A 37 -12.10 6.91 7.18
CA ALA A 37 -13.37 7.46 6.68
C ALA A 37 -13.19 8.66 5.76
N PHE A 38 -12.09 9.41 5.88
CA PHE A 38 -11.94 10.73 5.26
C PHE A 38 -12.19 10.73 3.75
N SER A 39 -11.55 9.80 3.02
CA SER A 39 -11.74 9.73 1.56
C SER A 39 -13.13 9.25 1.17
N LEU A 40 -13.72 8.35 1.93
CA LEU A 40 -15.05 7.81 1.68
C LEU A 40 -16.15 8.85 1.90
N ARG A 41 -15.97 9.77 2.86
CA ARG A 41 -16.90 10.88 3.10
C ARG A 41 -16.95 11.90 1.96
N LEU A 42 -15.99 11.84 1.03
CA LEU A 42 -15.99 12.69 -0.18
C LEU A 42 -16.67 11.99 -1.37
N GLU A 43 -16.98 10.72 -1.22
CA GLU A 43 -17.71 9.92 -2.20
C GLU A 43 -19.22 9.97 -1.89
N ASP A 44 -20.06 9.81 -2.90
CA ASP A 44 -21.53 9.78 -2.74
C ASP A 44 -22.00 8.37 -2.34
N ILE A 45 -21.59 7.94 -1.13
CA ILE A 45 -21.95 6.64 -0.54
C ILE A 45 -22.57 6.82 0.83
N SER A 46 -23.43 5.87 1.24
CA SER A 46 -24.14 5.95 2.51
C SER A 46 -23.20 5.79 3.70
N LYS A 47 -23.63 6.32 4.85
CA LYS A 47 -22.90 6.14 6.10
C LYS A 47 -22.74 4.66 6.48
N ASP A 48 -23.78 3.86 6.28
CA ASP A 48 -23.74 2.42 6.58
C ASP A 48 -22.71 1.69 5.73
N GLU A 49 -22.55 2.08 4.46
CA GLU A 49 -21.51 1.53 3.57
C GLU A 49 -20.11 1.97 4.02
N ILE A 50 -19.93 3.22 4.47
CA ILE A 50 -18.64 3.70 5.02
C ILE A 50 -18.28 2.88 6.25
N ASP A 51 -19.21 2.73 7.21
CA ASP A 51 -18.99 2.01 8.45
C ASP A 51 -18.66 0.52 8.15
N ALA A 52 -19.37 -0.12 7.22
CA ALA A 52 -19.11 -1.50 6.81
C ALA A 52 -17.71 -1.69 6.22
N ARG A 53 -17.27 -0.78 5.34
CA ARG A 53 -15.91 -0.83 4.75
C ARG A 53 -14.81 -0.63 5.79
N ILE A 54 -15.02 0.25 6.75
CA ILE A 54 -14.07 0.47 7.85
C ILE A 54 -13.98 -0.77 8.73
N ASP A 55 -15.10 -1.39 9.08
CA ASP A 55 -15.13 -2.61 9.89
C ASP A 55 -14.41 -3.78 9.19
N GLU A 56 -14.60 -3.94 7.87
CA GLU A 56 -13.90 -4.94 7.06
C GLU A 56 -12.38 -4.74 7.15
N VAL A 57 -11.91 -3.51 6.96
CA VAL A 57 -10.49 -3.16 6.99
C VAL A 57 -9.92 -3.25 8.41
N PHE A 58 -10.67 -2.86 9.44
CA PHE A 58 -10.25 -3.00 10.84
C PHE A 58 -9.96 -4.46 11.18
N LYS A 59 -10.85 -5.38 10.81
CA LYS A 59 -10.65 -6.82 11.00
C LYS A 59 -9.45 -7.34 10.22
N MET A 60 -9.32 -6.93 8.94
CA MET A 60 -8.22 -7.37 8.07
C MET A 60 -6.85 -6.97 8.62
N LEU A 61 -6.75 -5.79 9.26
CA LEU A 61 -5.49 -5.20 9.74
C LEU A 61 -5.32 -5.26 11.25
N SER A 62 -6.26 -5.89 11.99
CA SER A 62 -6.28 -5.95 13.47
C SER A 62 -6.18 -4.56 14.11
N LEU A 63 -7.05 -3.64 13.64
CA LEU A 63 -7.09 -2.24 14.09
C LEU A 63 -8.27 -1.92 15.01
N GLU A 64 -9.16 -2.89 15.33
CA GLU A 64 -10.42 -2.67 16.03
C GLU A 64 -10.24 -1.90 17.36
N GLN A 65 -9.18 -2.21 18.10
CA GLN A 65 -8.91 -1.59 19.41
C GLN A 65 -8.25 -0.20 19.30
N TYR A 66 -7.95 0.28 18.10
CA TYR A 66 -7.23 1.54 17.88
C TYR A 66 -8.09 2.63 17.24
N GLY A 67 -9.37 2.35 16.96
CA GLY A 67 -10.26 3.23 16.20
C GLY A 67 -10.30 4.67 16.68
N ASP A 68 -10.34 4.88 18.01
CA ASP A 68 -10.43 6.20 18.65
C ASP A 68 -9.07 6.87 18.91
N ARG A 69 -7.95 6.17 18.64
CA ARG A 69 -6.61 6.73 18.85
C ARG A 69 -6.20 7.65 17.71
N LYS A 70 -5.32 8.60 18.03
CA LYS A 70 -4.64 9.45 17.04
C LYS A 70 -3.31 8.83 16.63
N PRO A 71 -2.74 9.22 15.47
CA PRO A 71 -1.45 8.71 15.00
C PRO A 71 -0.29 8.87 15.99
N SER A 72 -0.31 9.90 16.84
CA SER A 72 0.70 10.11 17.89
C SER A 72 0.68 9.06 19.00
N GLU A 73 -0.42 8.32 19.16
CA GLU A 73 -0.62 7.30 20.17
C GLU A 73 -0.35 5.87 19.65
N LEU A 74 0.16 5.78 18.44
CA LEU A 74 0.40 4.52 17.73
C LEU A 74 1.91 4.24 17.55
N SER A 75 2.28 2.96 17.57
CA SER A 75 3.61 2.52 17.14
C SER A 75 3.82 2.73 15.63
N GLY A 76 5.07 2.61 15.16
CA GLY A 76 5.38 2.70 13.73
C GLY A 76 4.57 1.74 12.88
N GLY A 77 4.52 0.46 13.26
CA GLY A 77 3.76 -0.56 12.54
C GLY A 77 2.24 -0.34 12.60
N GLN A 78 1.72 0.17 13.72
CA GLN A 78 0.30 0.53 13.79
C GLN A 78 -0.02 1.70 12.84
N ARG A 79 0.82 2.74 12.81
CA ARG A 79 0.68 3.83 11.83
C ARG A 79 0.70 3.34 10.39
N GLN A 80 1.59 2.41 10.09
CA GLN A 80 1.65 1.82 8.76
C GLN A 80 0.38 1.04 8.40
N ARG A 81 -0.15 0.21 9.31
CA ARG A 81 -1.44 -0.47 9.10
C ARG A 81 -2.58 0.51 8.86
N VAL A 82 -2.61 1.64 9.59
CA VAL A 82 -3.60 2.70 9.35
C VAL A 82 -3.43 3.31 7.96
N ALA A 83 -2.20 3.58 7.50
CA ALA A 83 -1.93 4.10 6.15
C ALA A 83 -2.38 3.09 5.07
N LEU A 84 -2.09 1.81 5.29
CA LEU A 84 -2.56 0.73 4.42
C LEU A 84 -4.09 0.63 4.42
N GLY A 85 -4.72 0.69 5.60
CA GLY A 85 -6.18 0.69 5.76
C GLY A 85 -6.84 1.84 5.01
N ARG A 86 -6.26 3.04 5.06
CA ARG A 86 -6.74 4.22 4.32
C ARG A 86 -6.71 4.03 2.80
N ALA A 87 -5.76 3.24 2.29
CA ALA A 87 -5.73 2.85 0.89
C ALA A 87 -6.77 1.76 0.57
N LEU A 88 -6.93 0.77 1.46
CA LEU A 88 -7.80 -0.39 1.27
C LEU A 88 -9.29 -0.05 1.26
N VAL A 89 -9.74 0.87 2.14
CA VAL A 89 -11.17 1.25 2.23
C VAL A 89 -11.74 1.78 0.90
N ARG A 90 -10.88 2.31 0.02
CA ARG A 90 -11.26 2.83 -1.30
C ARG A 90 -11.49 1.74 -2.34
N LYS A 91 -11.08 0.49 -2.07
CA LYS A 91 -11.13 -0.64 -3.01
C LYS A 91 -10.57 -0.27 -4.41
N PRO A 92 -9.31 0.23 -4.48
CA PRO A 92 -8.73 0.70 -5.74
C PRO A 92 -8.43 -0.46 -6.68
N LYS A 93 -8.32 -0.17 -7.99
CA LYS A 93 -7.85 -1.14 -8.99
C LYS A 93 -6.36 -1.42 -8.90
N ILE A 94 -5.57 -0.42 -8.52
CA ILE A 94 -4.12 -0.54 -8.40
C ILE A 94 -3.66 0.13 -7.09
N PHE A 95 -2.83 -0.57 -6.33
CA PHE A 95 -2.11 0.00 -5.20
C PHE A 95 -0.72 0.47 -5.63
N LEU A 96 -0.32 1.63 -5.14
CA LEU A 96 1.01 2.19 -5.29
C LEU A 96 1.68 2.23 -3.91
N PHE A 97 2.78 1.54 -3.72
CA PHE A 97 3.57 1.57 -2.49
C PHE A 97 4.90 2.26 -2.76
N ASP A 98 5.16 3.34 -2.05
CA ASP A 98 6.40 4.12 -2.13
C ASP A 98 7.23 3.88 -0.86
N GLU A 99 8.17 2.94 -0.93
CA GLU A 99 9.03 2.50 0.18
C GLU A 99 8.29 2.29 1.51
N PRO A 100 7.20 1.52 1.55
CA PRO A 100 6.29 1.51 2.70
C PRO A 100 6.92 0.94 3.98
N LEU A 101 8.01 0.19 3.88
CA LEU A 101 8.66 -0.48 5.02
C LEU A 101 9.95 0.19 5.48
N SER A 102 10.43 1.22 4.79
CA SER A 102 11.73 1.84 5.04
C SER A 102 11.89 2.43 6.46
N ASN A 103 10.80 2.92 7.07
CA ASN A 103 10.78 3.55 8.39
C ASN A 103 10.54 2.57 9.55
N LEU A 104 10.58 1.25 9.29
CA LEU A 104 10.36 0.21 10.30
C LEU A 104 11.68 -0.42 10.73
N ASP A 105 11.75 -0.87 11.99
CA ASP A 105 12.82 -1.74 12.44
C ASP A 105 12.76 -3.12 11.76
N ALA A 106 13.86 -3.88 11.83
CA ALA A 106 14.00 -5.12 11.09
C ALA A 106 12.94 -6.18 11.44
N ALA A 107 12.56 -6.31 12.71
CA ALA A 107 11.60 -7.32 13.15
C ALA A 107 10.19 -6.95 12.65
N LEU A 108 9.81 -5.68 12.80
CA LEU A 108 8.52 -5.17 12.35
C LEU A 108 8.40 -5.19 10.83
N ARG A 109 9.50 -4.87 10.11
CA ARG A 109 9.57 -4.94 8.64
C ARG A 109 9.28 -6.35 8.14
N MET A 110 9.86 -7.39 8.77
CA MET A 110 9.61 -8.78 8.42
C MET A 110 8.12 -9.14 8.54
N ASN A 111 7.51 -8.81 9.69
CA ASN A 111 6.10 -9.10 9.94
C ASN A 111 5.17 -8.37 8.96
N THR A 112 5.42 -7.09 8.71
CA THR A 112 4.60 -6.29 7.81
C THR A 112 4.75 -6.73 6.35
N ARG A 113 5.93 -7.23 5.95
CA ARG A 113 6.11 -7.85 4.62
C ARG A 113 5.16 -9.04 4.41
N VAL A 114 5.05 -9.91 5.42
CA VAL A 114 4.11 -11.04 5.37
C VAL A 114 2.66 -10.56 5.31
N GLU A 115 2.31 -9.52 6.05
CA GLU A 115 0.97 -8.91 6.00
C GLU A 115 0.64 -8.37 4.60
N ILE A 116 1.55 -7.62 3.96
CA ILE A 116 1.37 -7.11 2.60
C ILE A 116 1.20 -8.26 1.59
N ALA A 117 2.01 -9.31 1.69
CA ALA A 117 1.88 -10.49 0.83
C ALA A 117 0.51 -11.20 1.00
N ASN A 118 -0.01 -11.28 2.22
CA ASN A 118 -1.31 -11.85 2.51
C ASN A 118 -2.44 -10.99 1.93
N ILE A 119 -2.36 -9.67 2.10
CA ILE A 119 -3.33 -8.71 1.56
C ILE A 119 -3.37 -8.81 0.03
N HIS A 120 -2.22 -8.83 -0.63
CA HIS A 120 -2.12 -9.00 -2.10
C HIS A 120 -2.84 -10.26 -2.56
N ARG A 121 -2.56 -11.41 -1.92
CA ARG A 121 -3.21 -12.69 -2.26
C ARG A 121 -4.73 -12.67 -2.03
N THR A 122 -5.19 -11.99 -0.98
CA THR A 122 -6.62 -11.93 -0.63
C THR A 122 -7.39 -11.03 -1.59
N LEU A 123 -6.79 -9.89 -1.97
CA LEU A 123 -7.47 -8.89 -2.81
C LEU A 123 -7.38 -9.20 -4.31
N GLY A 124 -6.32 -9.89 -4.77
CA GLY A 124 -6.07 -10.17 -6.18
C GLY A 124 -5.88 -8.91 -7.04
N THR A 125 -5.60 -7.76 -6.42
CA THR A 125 -5.41 -6.48 -7.10
C THR A 125 -3.95 -6.28 -7.50
N SER A 126 -3.70 -5.50 -8.55
CA SER A 126 -2.34 -5.16 -8.96
C SER A 126 -1.68 -4.22 -7.97
N ILE A 127 -0.41 -4.49 -7.65
CA ILE A 127 0.42 -3.64 -6.78
C ILE A 127 1.67 -3.20 -7.54
N ILE A 128 1.95 -1.90 -7.53
CA ILE A 128 3.25 -1.34 -7.93
C ILE A 128 3.97 -0.98 -6.63
N TYR A 129 5.10 -1.64 -6.39
CA TYR A 129 5.86 -1.54 -5.15
C TYR A 129 7.25 -0.98 -5.43
N VAL A 130 7.56 0.20 -4.90
CA VAL A 130 8.88 0.81 -4.98
C VAL A 130 9.66 0.48 -3.72
N THR A 131 10.86 -0.03 -3.88
CA THR A 131 11.78 -0.34 -2.77
C THR A 131 13.23 -0.30 -3.22
N HIS A 132 14.13 -0.04 -2.30
CA HIS A 132 15.57 -0.22 -2.46
C HIS A 132 16.08 -1.50 -1.73
N ASP A 133 15.20 -2.23 -1.07
CA ASP A 133 15.52 -3.49 -0.37
C ASP A 133 15.34 -4.68 -1.30
N GLN A 134 16.45 -5.34 -1.64
CA GLN A 134 16.44 -6.51 -2.53
C GLN A 134 15.58 -7.65 -1.98
N THR A 135 15.55 -7.85 -0.66
CA THR A 135 14.77 -8.92 -0.06
C THR A 135 13.27 -8.67 -0.22
N GLU A 136 12.82 -7.42 -0.12
CA GLU A 136 11.43 -7.06 -0.40
C GLU A 136 11.07 -7.35 -1.85
N ALA A 137 11.87 -6.84 -2.80
CA ALA A 137 11.65 -7.08 -4.22
C ALA A 137 11.59 -8.56 -4.56
N MET A 138 12.57 -9.33 -4.10
CA MET A 138 12.71 -10.77 -4.42
C MET A 138 11.61 -11.66 -3.80
N THR A 139 11.00 -11.21 -2.68
CA THR A 139 10.00 -12.00 -1.95
C THR A 139 8.56 -11.62 -2.20
N LEU A 140 8.30 -10.37 -2.62
CA LEU A 140 6.94 -9.86 -2.81
C LEU A 140 6.50 -9.81 -4.26
N ALA A 141 7.45 -9.61 -5.20
CA ALA A 141 7.09 -9.30 -6.57
C ALA A 141 6.98 -10.54 -7.46
N ASP A 142 5.94 -10.58 -8.30
CA ASP A 142 5.83 -11.51 -9.43
C ASP A 142 6.77 -11.10 -10.57
N LYS A 143 6.96 -9.78 -10.73
CA LYS A 143 7.85 -9.19 -11.73
C LYS A 143 8.61 -8.02 -11.13
N ILE A 144 9.92 -7.99 -11.32
CA ILE A 144 10.81 -6.93 -10.84
C ILE A 144 11.28 -6.10 -12.03
N VAL A 145 11.30 -4.79 -11.84
CA VAL A 145 11.91 -3.83 -12.76
C VAL A 145 13.12 -3.22 -12.06
N VAL A 146 14.31 -3.53 -12.52
CA VAL A 146 15.56 -2.94 -12.00
C VAL A 146 15.80 -1.62 -12.73
N MET A 147 15.98 -0.55 -11.95
CA MET A 147 16.20 0.79 -12.47
C MET A 147 17.55 1.36 -12.00
N ARG A 148 18.23 2.07 -12.89
CA ARG A 148 19.44 2.82 -12.60
C ARG A 148 19.42 4.16 -13.33
N GLU A 149 19.66 5.25 -12.61
CA GLU A 149 19.72 6.62 -13.20
C GLU A 149 18.50 6.96 -14.10
N GLY A 150 17.30 6.53 -13.69
CA GLY A 150 16.06 6.78 -14.44
C GLY A 150 15.86 5.90 -15.68
N ARG A 151 16.68 4.87 -15.89
CA ARG A 151 16.56 3.92 -16.99
C ARG A 151 16.27 2.52 -16.48
N ILE A 152 15.53 1.75 -17.25
CA ILE A 152 15.28 0.33 -16.99
C ILE A 152 16.51 -0.45 -17.46
N GLU A 153 17.12 -1.19 -16.53
CA GLU A 153 18.27 -2.06 -16.80
C GLU A 153 17.82 -3.49 -17.13
N GLN A 154 16.91 -4.03 -16.35
CA GLN A 154 16.40 -5.38 -16.54
C GLN A 154 14.97 -5.52 -16.00
N VAL A 155 14.19 -6.41 -16.60
CA VAL A 155 12.82 -6.73 -16.18
C VAL A 155 12.64 -8.24 -16.24
N GLY A 156 12.16 -8.85 -15.14
CA GLY A 156 11.92 -10.30 -15.10
C GLY A 156 11.42 -10.77 -13.75
N PRO A 157 11.13 -12.05 -13.59
CA PRO A 157 10.84 -12.66 -12.29
C PRO A 157 12.12 -12.74 -11.44
N SER A 158 11.96 -12.85 -10.12
CA SER A 158 13.06 -12.79 -9.16
C SER A 158 14.19 -13.80 -9.44
N LEU A 159 13.87 -15.04 -9.78
CA LEU A 159 14.88 -16.08 -10.05
C LEU A 159 15.70 -15.81 -11.31
N GLU A 160 15.08 -15.24 -12.34
CA GLU A 160 15.78 -14.85 -13.57
C GLU A 160 16.80 -13.75 -13.31
N LEU A 161 16.38 -12.68 -12.62
CA LEU A 161 17.28 -11.58 -12.27
C LEU A 161 18.44 -12.01 -11.36
N TYR A 162 18.19 -12.99 -10.49
CA TYR A 162 19.22 -13.51 -9.59
C TYR A 162 20.26 -14.38 -10.33
N ASN A 163 19.81 -15.26 -11.24
CA ASN A 163 20.65 -16.23 -11.91
C ASN A 163 21.36 -15.68 -13.16
N ASP A 164 20.73 -14.74 -13.86
CA ASP A 164 21.22 -14.17 -15.12
C ASP A 164 21.13 -12.63 -15.12
N PRO A 165 21.89 -11.94 -14.25
CA PRO A 165 21.90 -10.48 -14.21
C PRO A 165 22.62 -9.91 -15.46
N VAL A 166 21.99 -8.91 -16.10
CA VAL A 166 22.52 -8.23 -17.30
C VAL A 166 23.81 -7.44 -16.97
N ASN A 167 23.92 -6.96 -15.75
CA ASN A 167 25.11 -6.26 -15.26
C ASN A 167 25.41 -6.64 -13.80
N ARG A 168 26.64 -6.31 -13.32
CA ARG A 168 27.11 -6.58 -11.96
C ARG A 168 27.11 -5.31 -11.12
#